data_021f0711b3aa9b271cdfdb541f531095
#
_entry.id   021f0711b3aa9b271cdfdb541f531095
#
_cell.length_a   1.000
_cell.length_b   1.000
_cell.length_c   1.000
_cell.angle_alpha   90.00
_cell.angle_beta   90.00
_cell.angle_gamma   90.00
#
_symmetry.space_group_name_H-M   'P 1'
#
loop_
_entity.id
_entity.type
_entity.pdbx_description
1 polymer ?
#
loop_
_entity_poly.entity_id
_entity_poly.type
_entity_poly.pdbx_seq_one_letter_code
_entity_poly.pdbx_strand_id
1 'polypeptide(L)'
;MSEIASKEPFYSVTRRAGDLLFLSGFGPVDEDLNVVGTTIEEQTTYTMAEMGKALTSEGVTFDDLVRVNVFLLDMDDRDGFNQAYLKFFENAMPTRRCIGAGDLYKSILIEIDGYAYIGDKI
;
A
#
# COMPACT_ATOMS: atom_id res chain seq x y z
N MET A 1 -1.63 -24.27 -21.37
CA MET A 1 -1.80 -23.24 -20.32
C MET A 1 -0.43 -22.74 -19.90
N SER A 2 -0.23 -21.45 -19.92
CA SER A 2 1.01 -20.89 -19.46
C SER A 2 1.10 -20.93 -17.93
N GLU A 3 2.31 -20.97 -17.39
CA GLU A 3 2.54 -20.93 -15.95
C GLU A 3 1.95 -19.65 -15.32
N ILE A 4 1.95 -18.52 -16.05
CA ILE A 4 1.41 -17.25 -15.57
C ILE A 4 -0.06 -17.38 -15.21
N ALA A 5 -0.84 -18.10 -16.01
CA ALA A 5 -2.28 -18.23 -15.81
C ALA A 5 -2.64 -19.02 -14.54
N SER A 6 -1.71 -19.83 -14.00
CA SER A 6 -1.95 -20.64 -12.81
C SER A 6 -1.33 -20.06 -11.54
N LYS A 7 -0.67 -18.90 -11.61
CA LYS A 7 -0.03 -18.27 -10.44
C LYS A 7 -1.02 -17.53 -9.58
N GLU A 8 -0.81 -17.64 -8.28
CA GLU A 8 -1.48 -16.86 -7.25
C GLU A 8 -0.42 -16.05 -6.50
N PRO A 9 -0.54 -14.71 -6.35
CA PRO A 9 -1.59 -13.89 -6.96
C PRO A 9 -1.38 -13.72 -8.48
N PHE A 10 -2.40 -13.20 -9.16
CA PHE A 10 -2.35 -12.97 -10.61
C PHE A 10 -1.52 -11.74 -10.98
N TYR A 11 -0.72 -11.21 -10.07
CA TYR A 11 0.07 -10.01 -10.23
C TYR A 11 1.31 -10.09 -9.34
N SER A 12 2.29 -9.23 -9.60
CA SER A 12 3.46 -9.10 -8.74
C SER A 12 3.15 -8.13 -7.60
N VAL A 13 3.58 -8.47 -6.39
CA VAL A 13 3.44 -7.56 -5.24
C VAL A 13 4.31 -6.33 -5.44
N THR A 14 5.54 -6.54 -5.92
CA THR A 14 6.46 -5.48 -6.30
C THR A 14 7.06 -5.77 -7.66
N ARG A 15 7.43 -4.71 -8.38
CA ARG A 15 8.15 -4.87 -9.65
C ARG A 15 9.07 -3.69 -9.87
N ARG A 16 10.33 -3.98 -10.15
CA ARG A 16 11.33 -2.96 -10.44
C ARG A 16 11.34 -2.62 -11.93
N ALA A 17 11.41 -1.33 -12.22
CA ALA A 17 11.62 -0.83 -13.58
C ALA A 17 12.60 0.34 -13.49
N GLY A 18 13.86 0.13 -13.96
CA GLY A 18 14.91 1.12 -13.79
C GLY A 18 15.18 1.38 -12.31
N ASP A 19 15.09 2.63 -11.91
CA ASP A 19 15.29 3.06 -10.52
C ASP A 19 13.98 3.19 -9.73
N LEU A 20 12.87 2.71 -10.29
CA LEU A 20 11.58 2.73 -9.62
C LEU A 20 11.14 1.33 -9.25
N LEU A 21 10.59 1.22 -8.04
CA LEU A 21 9.94 0.01 -7.55
C LEU A 21 8.44 0.28 -7.52
N PHE A 22 7.71 -0.47 -8.32
CA PHE A 22 6.25 -0.37 -8.36
C PHE A 22 5.66 -1.33 -7.33
N LEU A 23 4.69 -0.82 -6.56
CA LEU A 23 4.00 -1.59 -5.53
C LEU A 23 2.56 -1.79 -5.97
N SER A 24 2.06 -3.00 -5.85
CA SER A 24 0.64 -3.27 -6.10
C SER A 24 -0.22 -2.70 -4.98
N GLY A 25 -1.54 -2.87 -5.07
CA GLY A 25 -2.45 -2.41 -4.03
C GLY A 25 -2.31 -3.23 -2.75
N PHE A 26 -2.16 -2.53 -1.62
CA PHE A 26 -2.15 -3.14 -0.29
C PHE A 26 -3.45 -2.78 0.42
N GLY A 27 -4.00 -3.73 1.15
CA GLY A 27 -5.21 -3.54 1.93
C GLY A 27 -5.13 -4.35 3.22
N PRO A 28 -6.11 -4.16 4.12
CA PRO A 28 -6.13 -4.85 5.41
C PRO A 28 -6.69 -6.25 5.29
N VAL A 29 -6.02 -7.08 4.53
CA VAL A 29 -6.44 -8.47 4.26
C VAL A 29 -5.22 -9.36 4.51
N ASP A 30 -5.38 -10.39 5.34
CA ASP A 30 -4.30 -11.31 5.64
C ASP A 30 -4.15 -12.40 4.57
N GLU A 31 -3.18 -13.29 4.76
CA GLU A 31 -2.89 -14.34 3.79
C GLU A 31 -4.03 -15.37 3.63
N ASP A 32 -4.92 -15.45 4.62
CA ASP A 32 -6.12 -16.30 4.55
C ASP A 32 -7.32 -15.56 3.99
N LEU A 33 -7.10 -14.35 3.46
CA LEU A 33 -8.11 -13.48 2.87
C LEU A 33 -9.16 -13.00 3.87
N ASN A 34 -8.79 -12.88 5.15
CA ASN A 34 -9.63 -12.28 6.17
C ASN A 34 -9.31 -10.81 6.34
N VAL A 35 -10.35 -9.99 6.50
CA VAL A 35 -10.19 -8.56 6.77
C VAL A 35 -9.67 -8.38 8.19
N VAL A 36 -8.61 -7.58 8.35
CA VAL A 36 -7.96 -7.32 9.62
C VAL A 36 -8.31 -5.91 10.08
N GLY A 37 -8.93 -5.82 11.27
CA GLY A 37 -9.32 -4.55 11.85
C GLY A 37 -10.73 -4.13 11.47
N THR A 38 -11.33 -3.28 12.32
CA THR A 38 -12.69 -2.80 12.13
C THR A 38 -12.77 -1.28 11.98
N THR A 39 -11.75 -0.54 12.46
CA THR A 39 -11.69 0.91 12.31
C THR A 39 -10.73 1.30 11.20
N ILE A 40 -10.87 2.53 10.70
CA ILE A 40 -9.95 3.02 9.67
C ILE A 40 -8.51 3.04 10.20
N GLU A 41 -8.31 3.40 11.46
CA GLU A 41 -6.97 3.43 12.06
C GLU A 41 -6.35 2.04 12.11
N GLU A 42 -7.11 1.04 12.55
CA GLU A 42 -6.63 -0.35 12.59
C GLU A 42 -6.32 -0.88 11.21
N GLN A 43 -7.22 -0.67 10.26
CA GLN A 43 -7.04 -1.15 8.89
C GLN A 43 -5.86 -0.46 8.21
N THR A 44 -5.68 0.84 8.42
CA THR A 44 -4.55 1.58 7.87
C THR A 44 -3.24 1.08 8.44
N THR A 45 -3.18 0.90 9.76
CA THR A 45 -1.96 0.42 10.43
C THR A 45 -1.53 -0.94 9.90
N TYR A 46 -2.46 -1.87 9.76
CA TYR A 46 -2.15 -3.19 9.20
C TYR A 46 -1.67 -3.09 7.76
N THR A 47 -2.39 -2.32 6.94
CA THR A 47 -2.06 -2.13 5.52
C THR A 47 -0.65 -1.54 5.35
N MET A 48 -0.34 -0.48 6.11
CA MET A 48 0.96 0.16 6.03
C MET A 48 2.08 -0.75 6.53
N ALA A 49 1.83 -1.54 7.57
CA ALA A 49 2.82 -2.50 8.04
C ALA A 49 3.14 -3.55 6.97
N GLU A 50 2.15 -4.02 6.23
CA GLU A 50 2.37 -4.96 5.14
C GLU A 50 3.13 -4.32 3.98
N MET A 51 2.81 -3.07 3.64
CA MET A 51 3.58 -2.33 2.64
C MET A 51 5.03 -2.18 3.10
N GLY A 52 5.25 -1.91 4.38
CA GLY A 52 6.59 -1.78 4.95
C GLY A 52 7.42 -3.05 4.82
N LYS A 53 6.80 -4.22 4.99
CA LYS A 53 7.47 -5.49 4.78
C LYS A 53 7.93 -5.67 3.34
N ALA A 54 7.08 -5.29 2.39
CA ALA A 54 7.41 -5.36 0.97
C ALA A 54 8.56 -4.41 0.62
N LEU A 55 8.53 -3.19 1.15
CA LEU A 55 9.61 -2.21 0.96
C LEU A 55 10.92 -2.74 1.54
N THR A 56 10.90 -3.23 2.77
CA THR A 56 12.09 -3.77 3.44
C THR A 56 12.69 -4.95 2.67
N SER A 57 11.85 -5.82 2.13
CA SER A 57 12.34 -6.96 1.34
C SER A 57 13.09 -6.53 0.09
N GLU A 58 12.84 -5.32 -0.40
CA GLU A 58 13.51 -4.74 -1.56
C GLU A 58 14.62 -3.75 -1.16
N GLY A 59 14.90 -3.62 0.13
CA GLY A 59 15.99 -2.77 0.61
C GLY A 59 15.68 -1.29 0.69
N VAL A 60 14.43 -0.90 0.69
CA VAL A 60 14.00 0.50 0.79
C VAL A 60 13.06 0.69 1.96
N THR A 61 12.76 1.93 2.28
CA THR A 61 11.90 2.30 3.42
C THR A 61 10.76 3.21 2.94
N PHE A 62 9.86 3.58 3.85
CA PHE A 62 8.78 4.52 3.54
C PHE A 62 9.30 5.86 3.03
N ASP A 63 10.49 6.31 3.50
CA ASP A 63 11.09 7.56 3.03
C ASP A 63 11.48 7.52 1.55
N ASP A 64 11.58 6.34 0.97
CA ASP A 64 11.90 6.16 -0.44
C ASP A 64 10.66 6.17 -1.35
N LEU A 65 9.46 6.18 -0.77
CA LEU A 65 8.24 6.32 -1.54
C LEU A 65 8.21 7.69 -2.21
N VAL A 66 7.96 7.73 -3.50
CA VAL A 66 7.85 8.98 -4.26
C VAL A 66 6.41 9.33 -4.58
N ARG A 67 5.54 8.34 -4.64
CA ARG A 67 4.11 8.52 -4.91
C ARG A 67 3.29 7.44 -4.23
N VAL A 68 2.15 7.83 -3.66
CA VAL A 68 1.13 6.87 -3.21
C VAL A 68 -0.24 7.28 -3.75
N ASN A 69 -1.08 6.30 -4.01
CA ASN A 69 -2.47 6.49 -4.37
C ASN A 69 -3.31 5.78 -3.31
N VAL A 70 -4.17 6.54 -2.65
CA VAL A 70 -4.99 6.06 -1.54
C VAL A 70 -6.45 6.05 -1.99
N PHE A 71 -7.11 4.92 -1.72
CA PHE A 71 -8.52 4.72 -2.02
C PHE A 71 -9.24 4.44 -0.71
N LEU A 72 -10.20 5.30 -0.35
CA LEU A 72 -11.00 5.12 0.85
C LEU A 72 -12.43 4.76 0.46
N LEU A 73 -13.00 3.78 1.15
CA LEU A 73 -14.40 3.42 0.92
C LEU A 73 -15.33 4.57 1.28
N ASP A 74 -14.97 5.33 2.33
CA ASP A 74 -15.72 6.49 2.81
C ASP A 74 -14.73 7.62 3.10
N MET A 75 -14.90 8.76 2.42
CA MET A 75 -14.02 9.92 2.61
C MET A 75 -14.13 10.55 3.98
N ASP A 76 -15.18 10.26 4.74
CA ASP A 76 -15.27 10.69 6.15
C ASP A 76 -14.19 10.04 7.01
N ASP A 77 -13.57 8.96 6.53
CA ASP A 77 -12.45 8.29 7.21
C ASP A 77 -11.10 8.95 6.95
N ARG A 78 -11.05 10.02 6.15
CA ARG A 78 -9.78 10.62 5.72
C ARG A 78 -8.91 11.09 6.89
N ASP A 79 -9.50 11.72 7.89
CA ASP A 79 -8.73 12.22 9.04
C ASP A 79 -8.13 11.07 9.87
N GLY A 80 -8.90 10.03 10.14
CA GLY A 80 -8.41 8.85 10.85
C GLY A 80 -7.33 8.11 10.05
N PHE A 81 -7.52 8.01 8.74
CA PHE A 81 -6.50 7.45 7.85
C PHE A 81 -5.21 8.27 7.95
N ASN A 82 -5.29 9.59 7.80
CA ASN A 82 -4.11 10.47 7.84
C ASN A 82 -3.31 10.29 9.13
N GLN A 83 -3.98 10.20 10.27
CA GLN A 83 -3.30 10.04 11.56
C GLN A 83 -2.51 8.73 11.65
N ALA A 84 -3.11 7.64 11.21
CA ALA A 84 -2.43 6.33 11.24
C ALA A 84 -1.31 6.26 10.19
N TYR A 85 -1.56 6.79 8.99
CA TYR A 85 -0.63 6.81 7.86
C TYR A 85 0.64 7.60 8.21
N LEU A 86 0.48 8.77 8.82
CA LEU A 86 1.60 9.68 9.10
C LEU A 86 2.67 9.03 9.98
N LYS A 87 2.30 8.10 10.84
CA LYS A 87 3.23 7.45 11.78
C LYS A 87 4.33 6.63 11.11
N PHE A 88 4.16 6.30 9.84
CA PHE A 88 5.12 5.45 9.12
C PHE A 88 6.23 6.24 8.43
N PHE A 89 6.14 7.56 8.40
CA PHE A 89 7.13 8.41 7.72
C PHE A 89 7.98 9.17 8.74
N GLU A 90 9.29 9.24 8.48
CA GLU A 90 10.22 9.92 9.37
C GLU A 90 10.75 11.22 8.77
N ASN A 91 11.26 11.19 7.52
CA ASN A 91 12.02 12.29 6.95
C ASN A 91 11.41 12.88 5.68
N ALA A 92 10.69 12.10 4.90
CA ALA A 92 10.18 12.55 3.61
C ALA A 92 8.77 12.04 3.40
N MET A 93 7.96 12.82 2.72
CA MET A 93 6.59 12.45 2.38
C MET A 93 6.49 12.27 0.86
N PRO A 94 5.82 11.22 0.38
CA PRO A 94 5.56 11.06 -1.05
C PRO A 94 4.52 12.07 -1.53
N THR A 95 4.49 12.29 -2.84
CA THR A 95 3.29 12.90 -3.43
C THR A 95 2.13 11.91 -3.27
N ARG A 96 0.90 12.41 -3.24
CA ARG A 96 -0.24 11.57 -2.88
C ARG A 96 -1.52 11.98 -3.60
N ARG A 97 -2.31 10.98 -3.96
CA ARG A 97 -3.73 11.16 -4.28
C ARG A 97 -4.53 10.34 -3.26
N CYS A 98 -5.60 10.94 -2.72
CA CYS A 98 -6.52 10.26 -1.83
C CYS A 98 -7.93 10.52 -2.34
N ILE A 99 -8.62 9.48 -2.76
CA ILE A 99 -9.94 9.58 -3.36
C ILE A 99 -10.89 8.54 -2.76
N GLY A 100 -12.18 8.80 -2.90
CA GLY A 100 -13.22 7.84 -2.52
C GLY A 100 -13.39 6.81 -3.62
N ALA A 101 -13.49 5.55 -3.24
CA ALA A 101 -13.79 4.43 -4.13
C ALA A 101 -15.23 4.00 -3.88
N GLY A 102 -15.96 3.75 -4.97
CA GLY A 102 -17.35 3.30 -4.85
C GLY A 102 -17.49 1.90 -4.27
N ASP A 103 -16.43 1.09 -4.40
CA ASP A 103 -16.41 -0.29 -3.90
C ASP A 103 -14.95 -0.71 -3.72
N LEU A 104 -14.70 -1.50 -2.67
CA LEU A 104 -13.39 -2.09 -2.43
C LEU A 104 -13.58 -3.57 -2.08
N TYR A 105 -12.56 -4.38 -2.36
CA TYR A 105 -12.58 -5.81 -2.13
C TYR A 105 -12.98 -6.12 -0.68
N LYS A 106 -13.98 -6.98 -0.49
CA LYS A 106 -14.50 -7.35 0.85
C LYS A 106 -14.89 -6.16 1.71
N SER A 107 -15.24 -5.03 1.09
CA SER A 107 -15.63 -3.80 1.80
C SER A 107 -14.57 -3.29 2.77
N ILE A 108 -13.30 -3.51 2.47
CA ILE A 108 -12.22 -2.91 3.25
C ILE A 108 -12.33 -1.37 3.18
N LEU A 109 -11.83 -0.70 4.20
CA LEU A 109 -11.99 0.76 4.32
C LEU A 109 -10.90 1.52 3.58
N ILE A 110 -9.78 0.87 3.27
CA ILE A 110 -8.60 1.51 2.67
C ILE A 110 -7.88 0.55 1.74
N GLU A 111 -7.39 1.08 0.63
CA GLU A 111 -6.41 0.41 -0.22
C GLU A 111 -5.39 1.47 -0.65
N ILE A 112 -4.12 1.07 -0.76
CA ILE A 112 -3.04 1.98 -1.13
C ILE A 112 -2.06 1.28 -2.05
N ASP A 113 -1.64 1.97 -3.11
CA ASP A 113 -0.53 1.54 -3.96
C ASP A 113 0.46 2.69 -4.11
N GLY A 114 1.53 2.46 -4.85
CA GLY A 114 2.51 3.51 -5.05
C GLY A 114 3.79 3.00 -5.69
N TYR A 115 4.80 3.86 -5.68
CA TYR A 115 6.12 3.47 -6.15
C TYR A 115 7.20 4.22 -5.38
N ALA A 116 8.34 3.53 -5.25
CA ALA A 116 9.50 3.99 -4.48
C ALA A 116 10.71 4.17 -5.39
N TYR A 117 11.63 5.02 -4.98
CA TYR A 117 12.92 5.13 -5.63
C TYR A 117 13.85 4.08 -5.06
N ILE A 118 14.42 3.24 -5.90
CA ILE A 118 15.28 2.12 -5.49
C ILE A 118 16.69 2.26 -6.08
N GLY A 119 16.96 3.34 -6.79
CA GLY A 119 18.27 3.60 -7.34
C GLY A 119 19.26 4.11 -6.30
N ASP A 120 20.45 4.47 -6.77
CA ASP A 120 21.47 5.02 -5.90
C ASP A 120 21.04 6.40 -5.39
N LYS A 121 21.26 6.61 -4.10
CA LYS A 121 21.01 7.93 -3.49
C LYS A 121 22.25 8.80 -3.61
N ILE A 122 22.01 10.07 -3.89
CA ILE A 122 23.07 11.06 -4.03
C ILE A 122 23.20 11.85 -2.74
#